data_5cfbd8221b86d4d223da7885454210b0
#
_entry.id   5cfbd8221b86d4d223da7885454210b0
#
_cell.length_a   1.000
_cell.length_b   1.000
_cell.length_c   1.000
_cell.angle_alpha   90.00
_cell.angle_beta   90.00
_cell.angle_gamma   90.00
#
_symmetry.space_group_name_H-M   'P 1'
#
loop_
_entity.id
_entity.type
_entity.pdbx_description
1 polymer ?
#
loop_
_entity_poly.entity_id
_entity_poly.type
_entity_poly.pdbx_seq_one_letter_code
_entity_poly.pdbx_strand_id
1 'polypeptide(L)'
;ATFMLIIGFVIWLVINSWVDYRLNPDFGSVPTARESTLLTLLKNAATITILAATLMFALSELGVDIAPLIASAGVLGLAIGFGAQKLVQDVITGIFIQFENAMNVGDVVKVGDTIGTVERLTVRSVSLRDLHGVFHIIPFSSLNSVSNYMREFGHYVCDMGIAYREDVDEAKQAMFDAFAELREMEEYKADILEDMTWFGLTTFGDSAVNVRSRIKCAPGKQFAIGRAYNAILKRVFDARGIEIPFPHQTIYFGEDKNGQSPVGRIALSHEIKSSVTEQEDETEDKETSKNMIKEGPKPKLSDDVPGEGST
;
A
#
# COMPACT_ATOMS: atom_id res chain seq x y z
N ALA A 1 -41.63 -44.33 -5.64
CA ALA A 1 -42.08 -42.99 -6.15
C ALA A 1 -42.59 -42.11 -5.00
N THR A 2 -43.71 -42.48 -4.33
CA THR A 2 -44.39 -41.64 -3.33
C THR A 2 -43.49 -41.19 -2.18
N PHE A 3 -42.62 -42.07 -1.66
CA PHE A 3 -41.71 -41.77 -0.57
C PHE A 3 -40.67 -40.71 -0.96
N MET A 4 -40.07 -40.77 -2.16
CA MET A 4 -39.07 -39.82 -2.63
C MET A 4 -39.68 -38.44 -2.93
N LEU A 5 -40.91 -38.42 -3.46
CA LEU A 5 -41.69 -37.17 -3.68
C LEU A 5 -41.99 -36.50 -2.32
N ILE A 6 -42.34 -37.27 -1.30
CA ILE A 6 -42.61 -36.76 0.05
C ILE A 6 -41.31 -36.18 0.65
N ILE A 7 -40.18 -36.88 0.51
CA ILE A 7 -38.86 -36.36 1.00
C ILE A 7 -38.51 -35.07 0.30
N GLY A 8 -38.56 -35.03 -1.03
CA GLY A 8 -38.27 -33.83 -1.80
C GLY A 8 -39.13 -32.62 -1.39
N PHE A 9 -40.45 -32.91 -1.20
CA PHE A 9 -41.38 -31.89 -0.73
C PHE A 9 -41.10 -31.39 0.68
N VAL A 10 -40.78 -32.30 1.62
CA VAL A 10 -40.42 -31.93 2.98
C VAL A 10 -39.13 -31.08 2.99
N ILE A 11 -38.09 -31.47 2.24
CA ILE A 11 -36.84 -30.70 2.17
C ILE A 11 -37.14 -29.31 1.59
N TRP A 12 -37.95 -29.22 0.52
CA TRP A 12 -38.36 -27.97 -0.06
C TRP A 12 -39.11 -27.08 0.93
N LEU A 13 -40.07 -27.65 1.69
CA LEU A 13 -40.81 -26.95 2.73
C LEU A 13 -39.91 -26.41 3.82
N VAL A 14 -38.96 -27.23 4.31
CA VAL A 14 -38.04 -26.83 5.36
C VAL A 14 -37.16 -25.63 4.92
N ILE A 15 -36.60 -25.70 3.69
CA ILE A 15 -35.76 -24.63 3.17
C ILE A 15 -36.59 -23.35 2.94
N ASN A 16 -37.77 -23.47 2.32
CA ASN A 16 -38.62 -22.29 2.10
C ASN A 16 -39.07 -21.67 3.42
N SER A 17 -39.57 -22.49 4.36
CA SER A 17 -40.01 -22.02 5.67
C SER A 17 -38.86 -21.34 6.45
N TRP A 18 -37.65 -21.89 6.38
CA TRP A 18 -36.49 -21.30 7.02
C TRP A 18 -36.11 -19.95 6.39
N VAL A 19 -36.11 -19.84 5.06
CA VAL A 19 -35.86 -18.59 4.36
C VAL A 19 -36.94 -17.55 4.64
N ASP A 20 -38.23 -17.96 4.56
CA ASP A 20 -39.33 -17.06 4.86
C ASP A 20 -39.36 -16.58 6.30
N TYR A 21 -38.99 -17.45 7.25
CA TYR A 21 -38.79 -17.06 8.65
C TYR A 21 -37.69 -15.99 8.81
N ARG A 22 -36.55 -16.13 8.11
CA ARG A 22 -35.45 -15.17 8.12
C ARG A 22 -35.78 -13.85 7.42
N LEU A 23 -36.65 -13.87 6.42
CA LEU A 23 -37.10 -12.69 5.66
C LEU A 23 -38.24 -11.93 6.36
N ASN A 24 -38.92 -12.57 7.31
CA ASN A 24 -40.09 -11.96 7.96
C ASN A 24 -39.62 -10.94 9.04
N PRO A 25 -39.96 -9.65 8.87
CA PRO A 25 -39.61 -8.61 9.84
C PRO A 25 -40.25 -8.78 11.23
N ASP A 26 -41.30 -9.58 11.33
CA ASP A 26 -42.03 -9.79 12.59
C ASP A 26 -41.32 -10.75 13.56
N PHE A 27 -40.34 -11.52 13.08
CA PHE A 27 -39.60 -12.55 13.87
C PHE A 27 -38.09 -12.26 13.95
N GLY A 28 -37.68 -11.02 14.24
CA GLY A 28 -36.26 -10.74 14.44
C GLY A 28 -35.82 -9.36 13.94
N SER A 29 -34.54 -9.24 13.61
CA SER A 29 -34.02 -8.00 13.00
C SER A 29 -34.51 -7.87 11.55
N VAL A 30 -34.93 -6.67 11.17
CA VAL A 30 -35.33 -6.38 9.79
C VAL A 30 -34.16 -6.72 8.85
N PRO A 31 -34.35 -7.65 7.90
CA PRO A 31 -33.28 -8.05 7.01
C PRO A 31 -32.84 -6.86 6.12
N THR A 32 -31.55 -6.72 5.94
CA THR A 32 -31.03 -5.71 5.00
C THR A 32 -31.44 -6.08 3.57
N ALA A 33 -31.53 -5.08 2.68
CA ALA A 33 -31.83 -5.32 1.26
C ALA A 33 -30.87 -6.34 0.63
N ARG A 34 -29.61 -6.37 1.06
CA ARG A 34 -28.60 -7.33 0.62
C ARG A 34 -28.89 -8.75 1.09
N GLU A 35 -29.26 -8.93 2.35
CA GLU A 35 -29.63 -10.24 2.92
C GLU A 35 -30.86 -10.78 2.25
N SER A 36 -31.89 -9.96 2.04
CA SER A 36 -33.10 -10.32 1.33
C SER A 36 -32.81 -10.85 -0.07
N THR A 37 -32.01 -10.13 -0.86
CA THR A 37 -31.64 -10.56 -2.22
C THR A 37 -30.87 -11.89 -2.19
N LEU A 38 -29.89 -12.06 -1.30
CA LEU A 38 -29.09 -13.29 -1.20
C LEU A 38 -29.93 -14.49 -0.78
N LEU A 39 -30.81 -14.33 0.20
CA LEU A 39 -31.70 -15.40 0.67
C LEU A 39 -32.71 -15.78 -0.43
N THR A 40 -33.24 -14.82 -1.18
CA THR A 40 -34.14 -15.07 -2.29
C THR A 40 -33.46 -15.85 -3.45
N LEU A 41 -32.19 -15.47 -3.76
CA LEU A 41 -31.40 -16.20 -4.76
C LEU A 41 -31.13 -17.63 -4.31
N LEU A 42 -30.76 -17.83 -3.02
CA LEU A 42 -30.54 -19.17 -2.45
C LEU A 42 -31.81 -20.02 -2.49
N LYS A 43 -32.99 -19.44 -2.12
CA LYS A 43 -34.27 -20.07 -2.17
C LYS A 43 -34.60 -20.55 -3.59
N ASN A 44 -34.44 -19.69 -4.59
CA ASN A 44 -34.69 -20.01 -5.98
C ASN A 44 -33.77 -21.12 -6.50
N ALA A 45 -32.47 -21.03 -6.24
CA ALA A 45 -31.50 -22.04 -6.64
C ALA A 45 -31.81 -23.41 -5.99
N ALA A 46 -32.07 -23.42 -4.69
CA ALA A 46 -32.45 -24.64 -3.96
C ALA A 46 -33.75 -25.24 -4.51
N THR A 47 -34.77 -24.41 -4.78
CA THR A 47 -36.08 -24.86 -5.35
C THR A 47 -35.88 -25.51 -6.72
N ILE A 48 -35.11 -24.89 -7.61
CA ILE A 48 -34.83 -25.46 -8.95
C ILE A 48 -34.09 -26.80 -8.82
N THR A 49 -33.09 -26.87 -7.95
CA THR A 49 -32.31 -28.09 -7.75
C THR A 49 -33.15 -29.23 -7.18
N ILE A 50 -33.97 -28.96 -6.16
CA ILE A 50 -34.86 -29.97 -5.55
C ILE A 50 -35.92 -30.43 -6.53
N LEU A 51 -36.53 -29.50 -7.31
CA LEU A 51 -37.51 -29.81 -8.31
C LEU A 51 -36.94 -30.72 -9.41
N ALA A 52 -35.76 -30.38 -9.93
CA ALA A 52 -35.05 -31.18 -10.93
C ALA A 52 -34.72 -32.58 -10.42
N ALA A 53 -34.15 -32.69 -9.20
CA ALA A 53 -33.85 -33.97 -8.59
C ALA A 53 -35.10 -34.81 -8.35
N THR A 54 -36.16 -34.21 -7.81
CA THR A 54 -37.45 -34.90 -7.56
C THR A 54 -38.09 -35.39 -8.87
N LEU A 55 -38.03 -34.58 -9.92
CA LEU A 55 -38.53 -34.97 -11.24
C LEU A 55 -37.72 -36.15 -11.82
N MET A 56 -36.39 -36.12 -11.71
CA MET A 56 -35.55 -37.23 -12.18
C MET A 56 -35.85 -38.52 -11.43
N PHE A 57 -36.02 -38.49 -10.13
CA PHE A 57 -36.42 -39.67 -9.38
C PHE A 57 -37.81 -40.19 -9.75
N ALA A 58 -38.78 -39.27 -9.99
CA ALA A 58 -40.10 -39.66 -10.43
C ALA A 58 -40.07 -40.36 -11.82
N LEU A 59 -39.29 -39.86 -12.76
CA LEU A 59 -39.09 -40.46 -14.09
C LEU A 59 -38.43 -41.84 -13.98
N SER A 60 -37.45 -42.01 -13.11
CA SER A 60 -36.80 -43.29 -12.86
C SER A 60 -37.76 -44.36 -12.37
N GLU A 61 -38.68 -43.99 -11.50
CA GLU A 61 -39.69 -44.89 -10.98
C GLU A 61 -40.75 -45.29 -12.04
N LEU A 62 -40.93 -44.44 -13.07
CA LEU A 62 -41.79 -44.73 -14.21
C LEU A 62 -41.08 -45.61 -15.25
N GLY A 63 -39.84 -46.06 -14.97
CA GLY A 63 -39.02 -46.89 -15.85
C GLY A 63 -38.29 -46.12 -16.97
N VAL A 64 -38.24 -44.80 -16.88
CA VAL A 64 -37.47 -43.99 -17.84
C VAL A 64 -35.98 -44.08 -17.46
N ASP A 65 -35.10 -44.34 -18.42
CA ASP A 65 -33.68 -44.32 -18.22
C ASP A 65 -33.20 -42.91 -17.94
N ILE A 66 -32.75 -42.66 -16.68
CA ILE A 66 -32.26 -41.36 -16.23
C ILE A 66 -30.75 -41.18 -16.45
N ALA A 67 -30.02 -42.19 -16.94
CA ALA A 67 -28.55 -42.11 -17.13
C ALA A 67 -28.17 -40.93 -18.05
N PRO A 68 -28.84 -40.64 -19.16
CA PRO A 68 -28.55 -39.45 -19.99
C PRO A 68 -28.80 -38.12 -19.26
N LEU A 69 -29.85 -38.09 -18.39
CA LEU A 69 -30.17 -36.88 -17.60
C LEU A 69 -29.11 -36.62 -16.55
N ILE A 70 -28.66 -37.66 -15.85
CA ILE A 70 -27.56 -37.56 -14.88
C ILE A 70 -26.25 -37.12 -15.58
N ALA A 71 -25.95 -37.70 -16.77
CA ALA A 71 -24.78 -37.30 -17.54
C ALA A 71 -24.84 -35.79 -17.93
N SER A 72 -25.99 -35.32 -18.41
CA SER A 72 -26.19 -33.92 -18.74
C SER A 72 -26.12 -33.00 -17.53
N ALA A 73 -26.69 -33.39 -16.41
CA ALA A 73 -26.58 -32.66 -15.14
C ALA A 73 -25.15 -32.62 -14.65
N GLY A 74 -24.37 -33.68 -14.86
CA GLY A 74 -22.92 -33.73 -14.54
C GLY A 74 -22.14 -32.70 -15.35
N VAL A 75 -22.37 -32.56 -16.64
CA VAL A 75 -21.74 -31.54 -17.49
C VAL A 75 -22.08 -30.12 -17.01
N LEU A 76 -23.36 -29.87 -16.68
CA LEU A 76 -23.78 -28.59 -16.10
C LEU A 76 -23.10 -28.34 -14.74
N GLY A 77 -22.99 -29.38 -13.90
CA GLY A 77 -22.28 -29.32 -12.63
C GLY A 77 -20.81 -28.92 -12.78
N LEU A 78 -20.11 -29.51 -13.76
CA LEU A 78 -18.74 -29.13 -14.08
C LEU A 78 -18.63 -27.67 -14.55
N ALA A 79 -19.54 -27.20 -15.40
CA ALA A 79 -19.54 -25.82 -15.85
C ALA A 79 -19.74 -24.82 -14.68
N ILE A 80 -20.67 -25.12 -13.77
CA ILE A 80 -20.90 -24.34 -12.55
C ILE A 80 -19.67 -24.41 -11.64
N GLY A 81 -19.06 -25.60 -11.49
CA GLY A 81 -17.84 -25.81 -10.69
C GLY A 81 -16.68 -24.98 -11.18
N PHE A 82 -16.42 -24.95 -12.49
CA PHE A 82 -15.39 -24.09 -13.07
C PHE A 82 -15.70 -22.60 -12.86
N GLY A 83 -16.97 -22.21 -12.98
CA GLY A 83 -17.39 -20.84 -12.70
C GLY A 83 -17.19 -20.43 -11.22
N ALA A 84 -17.35 -21.37 -10.29
CA ALA A 84 -17.21 -21.14 -8.85
C ALA A 84 -15.80 -21.39 -8.31
N GLN A 85 -14.86 -21.87 -9.11
CA GLN A 85 -13.52 -22.30 -8.70
C GLN A 85 -12.78 -21.25 -7.87
N LYS A 86 -12.80 -19.98 -8.31
CA LYS A 86 -12.15 -18.88 -7.58
C LYS A 86 -12.77 -18.63 -6.21
N LEU A 87 -14.09 -18.75 -6.10
CA LEU A 87 -14.78 -18.60 -4.83
C LEU A 87 -14.37 -19.68 -3.82
N VAL A 88 -14.27 -20.92 -4.27
CA VAL A 88 -13.80 -22.04 -3.42
C VAL A 88 -12.34 -21.81 -3.02
N GLN A 89 -11.49 -21.40 -3.94
CA GLN A 89 -10.10 -21.04 -3.67
C GLN A 89 -10.02 -19.90 -2.64
N ASP A 90 -10.80 -18.83 -2.79
CA ASP A 90 -10.85 -17.71 -1.83
C ASP A 90 -11.12 -18.21 -0.41
N VAL A 91 -12.15 -19.05 -0.26
CA VAL A 91 -12.55 -19.55 1.06
C VAL A 91 -11.48 -20.44 1.69
N ILE A 92 -10.93 -21.38 0.92
CA ILE A 92 -9.87 -22.30 1.40
C ILE A 92 -8.63 -21.50 1.79
N THR A 93 -8.14 -20.61 0.92
CA THR A 93 -6.97 -19.77 1.21
C THR A 93 -7.22 -18.86 2.42
N GLY A 94 -8.42 -18.29 2.54
CA GLY A 94 -8.78 -17.45 3.68
C GLY A 94 -8.78 -18.21 5.01
N ILE A 95 -9.22 -19.45 5.04
CA ILE A 95 -9.14 -20.31 6.21
C ILE A 95 -7.68 -20.55 6.61
N PHE A 96 -6.80 -20.91 5.65
CA PHE A 96 -5.38 -21.12 5.94
C PHE A 96 -4.66 -19.86 6.40
N ILE A 97 -4.93 -18.69 5.81
CA ILE A 97 -4.36 -17.42 6.25
C ILE A 97 -4.69 -17.13 7.71
N GLN A 98 -5.93 -17.41 8.13
CA GLN A 98 -6.36 -17.22 9.52
C GLN A 98 -5.78 -18.31 10.45
N PHE A 99 -5.74 -19.55 9.99
CA PHE A 99 -5.19 -20.66 10.77
C PHE A 99 -3.68 -20.49 11.03
N GLU A 100 -2.93 -20.07 10.01
CA GLU A 100 -1.48 -19.83 10.11
C GLU A 100 -1.15 -18.48 10.75
N ASN A 101 -2.16 -17.66 11.06
CA ASN A 101 -1.97 -16.31 11.57
C ASN A 101 -1.03 -15.47 10.70
N ALA A 102 -1.19 -15.58 9.37
CA ALA A 102 -0.29 -14.93 8.43
C ALA A 102 -0.44 -13.40 8.43
N MET A 103 -1.65 -12.88 8.68
CA MET A 103 -1.95 -11.47 8.84
C MET A 103 -3.15 -11.24 9.75
N ASN A 104 -3.17 -10.11 10.46
CA ASN A 104 -4.24 -9.69 11.35
C ASN A 104 -4.73 -8.28 11.01
N VAL A 105 -5.91 -7.94 11.53
CA VAL A 105 -6.42 -6.56 11.46
C VAL A 105 -5.46 -5.65 12.23
N GLY A 106 -5.04 -4.56 11.61
CA GLY A 106 -4.04 -3.63 12.11
C GLY A 106 -2.63 -3.85 11.59
N ASP A 107 -2.32 -5.03 11.02
CA ASP A 107 -1.01 -5.29 10.44
C ASP A 107 -0.77 -4.46 9.16
N VAL A 108 0.46 -4.00 8.99
CA VAL A 108 0.92 -3.45 7.72
C VAL A 108 1.46 -4.61 6.88
N VAL A 109 0.81 -4.86 5.76
CA VAL A 109 1.16 -5.97 4.86
C VAL A 109 1.37 -5.49 3.43
N LYS A 110 2.20 -6.23 2.69
CA LYS A 110 2.27 -6.13 1.24
C LYS A 110 1.59 -7.34 0.63
N VAL A 111 0.61 -7.08 -0.23
CA VAL A 111 -0.17 -8.09 -0.95
C VAL A 111 -0.13 -7.75 -2.43
N GLY A 112 0.57 -8.56 -3.21
CA GLY A 112 0.92 -8.21 -4.59
C GLY A 112 1.74 -6.91 -4.63
N ASP A 113 1.25 -5.90 -5.34
CA ASP A 113 1.90 -4.59 -5.42
C ASP A 113 1.35 -3.56 -4.41
N THR A 114 0.32 -3.93 -3.65
CA THR A 114 -0.33 -3.04 -2.68
C THR A 114 0.28 -3.20 -1.30
N ILE A 115 0.73 -2.09 -0.71
CA ILE A 115 1.15 -2.03 0.69
C ILE A 115 0.09 -1.23 1.45
N GLY A 116 -0.39 -1.77 2.56
CA GLY A 116 -1.39 -1.07 3.36
C GLY A 116 -1.64 -1.73 4.71
N THR A 117 -2.42 -1.04 5.54
CA THR A 117 -2.88 -1.57 6.82
C THR A 117 -4.12 -2.41 6.60
N VAL A 118 -4.16 -3.60 7.19
CA VAL A 118 -5.32 -4.48 7.16
C VAL A 118 -6.44 -3.87 8.00
N GLU A 119 -7.53 -3.46 7.37
CA GLU A 119 -8.72 -2.96 8.06
C GLU A 119 -9.73 -4.06 8.36
N ARG A 120 -9.85 -5.02 7.46
CA ARG A 120 -10.80 -6.12 7.61
C ARG A 120 -10.35 -7.38 6.90
N LEU A 121 -10.51 -8.51 7.60
CA LEU A 121 -10.41 -9.85 7.06
C LEU A 121 -11.81 -10.45 6.95
N THR A 122 -12.14 -10.99 5.79
CA THR A 122 -13.35 -11.78 5.56
C THR A 122 -12.96 -13.21 5.21
N VAL A 123 -13.94 -14.09 5.06
CA VAL A 123 -13.68 -15.49 4.68
C VAL A 123 -13.01 -15.60 3.30
N ARG A 124 -13.23 -14.63 2.39
CA ARG A 124 -12.78 -14.70 1.00
C ARG A 124 -11.88 -13.56 0.53
N SER A 125 -11.66 -12.53 1.36
CA SER A 125 -10.89 -11.36 0.95
C SER A 125 -10.28 -10.64 2.13
N VAL A 126 -9.19 -9.91 1.88
CA VAL A 126 -8.61 -8.92 2.77
C VAL A 126 -8.94 -7.52 2.26
N SER A 127 -9.22 -6.61 3.19
CA SER A 127 -9.37 -5.18 2.89
C SER A 127 -8.19 -4.42 3.49
N LEU A 128 -7.47 -3.68 2.64
CA LEU A 128 -6.31 -2.89 2.98
C LEU A 128 -6.59 -1.41 2.75
N ARG A 129 -6.02 -0.56 3.60
CA ARG A 129 -5.93 0.87 3.34
C ARG A 129 -4.47 1.26 3.14
N ASP A 130 -4.16 1.85 2.00
CA ASP A 130 -2.82 2.30 1.68
C ASP A 130 -2.48 3.66 2.33
N LEU A 131 -1.24 4.12 2.12
CA LEU A 131 -0.75 5.39 2.65
C LEU A 131 -1.54 6.61 2.12
N HIS A 132 -2.16 6.51 0.95
CA HIS A 132 -2.97 7.58 0.34
C HIS A 132 -4.44 7.54 0.79
N GLY A 133 -4.80 6.57 1.67
CA GLY A 133 -6.14 6.40 2.15
C GLY A 133 -7.05 5.59 1.22
N VAL A 134 -6.53 5.04 0.13
CA VAL A 134 -7.31 4.23 -0.80
C VAL A 134 -7.65 2.88 -0.17
N PHE A 135 -8.90 2.49 -0.27
CA PHE A 135 -9.42 1.24 0.26
C PHE A 135 -9.40 0.15 -0.82
N HIS A 136 -8.56 -0.86 -0.63
CA HIS A 136 -8.40 -1.99 -1.55
C HIS A 136 -9.11 -3.22 -1.00
N ILE A 137 -9.91 -3.90 -1.84
CA ILE A 137 -10.50 -5.19 -1.53
C ILE A 137 -9.84 -6.23 -2.42
N ILE A 138 -9.09 -7.13 -1.83
CA ILE A 138 -8.28 -8.11 -2.54
C ILE A 138 -8.81 -9.52 -2.22
N PRO A 139 -9.37 -10.25 -3.20
CA PRO A 139 -9.79 -11.64 -3.01
C PRO A 139 -8.58 -12.55 -2.80
N PHE A 140 -8.72 -13.56 -1.96
CA PHE A 140 -7.61 -14.45 -1.63
C PHE A 140 -7.12 -15.29 -2.82
N SER A 141 -7.97 -15.56 -3.81
CA SER A 141 -7.58 -16.24 -5.04
C SER A 141 -6.60 -15.45 -5.92
N SER A 142 -6.42 -14.16 -5.66
CA SER A 142 -5.44 -13.31 -6.35
C SER A 142 -4.11 -13.21 -5.61
N LEU A 143 -3.98 -13.82 -4.42
CA LEU A 143 -2.78 -13.77 -3.61
C LEU A 143 -1.77 -14.83 -4.05
N ASN A 144 -0.55 -14.39 -4.37
CA ASN A 144 0.59 -15.28 -4.57
C ASN A 144 1.49 -15.33 -3.32
N SER A 145 1.62 -14.21 -2.63
CA SER A 145 2.41 -14.10 -1.41
C SER A 145 1.87 -12.96 -0.53
N VAL A 146 2.13 -13.07 0.76
CA VAL A 146 1.85 -12.03 1.76
C VAL A 146 3.14 -11.72 2.49
N SER A 147 3.57 -10.45 2.48
CA SER A 147 4.68 -9.98 3.32
C SER A 147 4.10 -9.18 4.48
N ASN A 148 4.27 -9.66 5.70
CA ASN A 148 3.82 -9.00 6.91
C ASN A 148 4.97 -8.23 7.56
N TYR A 149 4.83 -6.89 7.66
CA TYR A 149 5.86 -6.01 8.24
C TYR A 149 5.75 -5.84 9.76
N MET A 150 4.74 -6.47 10.38
CA MET A 150 4.43 -6.30 11.80
C MET A 150 4.70 -7.57 12.61
N ARG A 151 5.17 -8.65 11.98
CA ARG A 151 5.33 -9.94 12.67
C ARG A 151 6.65 -10.00 13.43
N GLU A 152 6.58 -10.22 14.75
CA GLU A 152 7.70 -10.42 15.67
C GLU A 152 8.66 -9.23 15.78
N PHE A 153 9.26 -8.79 14.70
CA PHE A 153 10.17 -7.63 14.63
C PHE A 153 10.19 -7.06 13.22
N GLY A 154 10.64 -5.83 13.11
CA GLY A 154 10.94 -5.17 11.83
C GLY A 154 12.40 -4.79 11.75
N HIS A 155 12.88 -4.54 10.54
CA HIS A 155 14.20 -3.97 10.33
C HIS A 155 14.09 -2.65 9.58
N TYR A 156 14.77 -1.64 10.06
CA TYR A 156 15.12 -0.49 9.26
C TYR A 156 16.48 -0.74 8.62
N VAL A 157 16.56 -0.75 7.30
CA VAL A 157 17.81 -0.87 6.54
C VAL A 157 18.16 0.52 6.03
N CYS A 158 19.32 1.02 6.43
CA CYS A 158 19.88 2.29 5.96
C CYS A 158 20.93 1.99 4.89
N ASP A 159 20.64 2.40 3.66
CA ASP A 159 21.61 2.47 2.57
C ASP A 159 22.00 3.93 2.38
N MET A 160 23.24 4.26 2.74
CA MET A 160 23.75 5.63 2.68
C MET A 160 24.86 5.73 1.65
N GLY A 161 24.71 6.69 0.71
CA GLY A 161 25.75 7.03 -0.25
C GLY A 161 26.66 8.12 0.31
N ILE A 162 27.96 7.88 0.30
CA ILE A 162 29.01 8.86 0.65
C ILE A 162 29.87 9.17 -0.58
N ALA A 163 30.50 10.33 -0.63
CA ALA A 163 31.38 10.68 -1.75
C ALA A 163 32.58 9.74 -1.82
N TYR A 164 33.09 9.48 -3.02
CA TYR A 164 34.23 8.58 -3.25
C TYR A 164 35.51 8.99 -2.49
N ARG A 165 35.62 10.27 -2.12
CA ARG A 165 36.75 10.82 -1.36
C ARG A 165 36.65 10.62 0.13
N GLU A 166 35.45 10.25 0.64
CA GLU A 166 35.19 10.08 2.07
C GLU A 166 35.75 8.75 2.59
N ASP A 167 36.20 8.77 3.86
CA ASP A 167 36.66 7.57 4.54
C ASP A 167 35.46 6.74 5.03
N VAL A 168 35.44 5.47 4.67
CA VAL A 168 34.36 4.54 5.03
C VAL A 168 34.32 4.26 6.54
N ASP A 169 35.49 4.25 7.21
CA ASP A 169 35.55 4.01 8.66
C ASP A 169 35.06 5.24 9.43
N GLU A 170 35.34 6.45 8.94
CA GLU A 170 34.79 7.68 9.50
C GLU A 170 33.27 7.74 9.34
N ALA A 171 32.75 7.42 8.14
CA ALA A 171 31.31 7.33 7.89
C ALA A 171 30.65 6.27 8.79
N LYS A 172 31.29 5.11 8.97
CA LYS A 172 30.83 4.06 9.89
C LYS A 172 30.71 4.62 11.32
N GLN A 173 31.76 5.30 11.83
CA GLN A 173 31.72 5.86 13.18
C GLN A 173 30.60 6.89 13.32
N ALA A 174 30.41 7.75 12.33
CA ALA A 174 29.32 8.72 12.30
C ALA A 174 27.94 8.06 12.33
N MET A 175 27.77 6.95 11.63
CA MET A 175 26.52 6.17 11.64
C MET A 175 26.27 5.52 13.01
N PHE A 176 27.32 5.02 13.69
CA PHE A 176 27.18 4.49 15.05
C PHE A 176 26.88 5.58 16.08
N ASP A 177 27.47 6.76 15.96
CA ASP A 177 27.19 7.87 16.87
C ASP A 177 25.75 8.41 16.68
N ALA A 178 25.28 8.47 15.43
CA ALA A 178 23.88 8.78 15.13
C ALA A 178 22.92 7.74 15.73
N PHE A 179 23.30 6.47 15.69
CA PHE A 179 22.52 5.40 16.31
C PHE A 179 22.54 5.50 17.85
N ALA A 180 23.69 5.80 18.46
CA ALA A 180 23.79 5.98 19.90
C ALA A 180 22.88 7.12 20.39
N GLU A 181 22.86 8.25 19.67
CA GLU A 181 21.96 9.36 19.98
C GLU A 181 20.49 8.96 19.85
N LEU A 182 20.12 8.26 18.76
CA LEU A 182 18.76 7.75 18.56
C LEU A 182 18.31 6.85 19.71
N ARG A 183 19.21 5.97 20.18
CA ARG A 183 18.94 5.00 21.26
C ARG A 183 18.75 5.66 22.62
N GLU A 184 19.29 6.84 22.84
CA GLU A 184 19.12 7.61 24.09
C GLU A 184 17.77 8.36 24.10
N MET A 185 17.11 8.54 22.96
CA MET A 185 15.81 9.19 22.88
C MET A 185 14.73 8.32 23.54
N GLU A 186 14.07 8.84 24.57
CA GLU A 186 13.02 8.12 25.32
C GLU A 186 11.88 7.62 24.42
N GLU A 187 11.61 8.32 23.30
CA GLU A 187 10.57 7.95 22.34
C GLU A 187 10.88 6.64 21.60
N TYR A 188 12.15 6.32 21.35
CA TYR A 188 12.55 5.18 20.50
C TYR A 188 13.30 4.08 21.25
N LYS A 189 13.81 4.38 22.43
CA LYS A 189 14.63 3.49 23.24
C LYS A 189 14.00 2.12 23.48
N ALA A 190 12.71 2.08 23.80
CA ALA A 190 11.98 0.84 24.05
C ALA A 190 11.69 0.04 22.77
N ASP A 191 11.68 0.71 21.62
CA ASP A 191 11.33 0.13 20.32
C ASP A 191 12.55 -0.38 19.53
N ILE A 192 13.78 -0.07 19.98
CA ILE A 192 15.04 -0.58 19.42
C ILE A 192 15.43 -1.85 20.17
N LEU A 193 15.41 -2.99 19.48
CA LEU A 193 15.56 -4.31 20.12
C LEU A 193 17.02 -4.76 20.26
N GLU A 194 17.88 -4.37 19.33
CA GLU A 194 19.29 -4.81 19.28
C GLU A 194 20.19 -3.66 18.84
N ASP A 195 21.49 -3.83 19.02
CA ASP A 195 22.49 -2.90 18.51
C ASP A 195 22.48 -2.88 16.98
N MET A 196 22.88 -1.74 16.40
CA MET A 196 22.93 -1.58 14.96
C MET A 196 23.94 -2.56 14.33
N THR A 197 23.48 -3.30 13.33
CA THR A 197 24.33 -4.19 12.55
C THR A 197 24.95 -3.44 11.38
N TRP A 198 26.27 -3.47 11.27
CA TRP A 198 27.02 -2.92 10.15
C TRP A 198 27.28 -3.99 9.09
N PHE A 199 26.94 -3.72 7.83
CA PHE A 199 27.19 -4.59 6.68
C PHE A 199 28.40 -4.16 5.85
N GLY A 200 28.90 -2.95 6.05
CA GLY A 200 30.02 -2.42 5.29
C GLY A 200 29.62 -1.73 3.99
N LEU A 201 30.62 -1.59 3.13
CA LEU A 201 30.47 -1.09 1.78
C LEU A 201 29.77 -2.16 0.92
N THR A 202 28.64 -1.79 0.30
CA THR A 202 27.81 -2.73 -0.46
C THR A 202 27.97 -2.60 -1.96
N THR A 203 28.05 -1.37 -2.45
CA THR A 203 28.16 -1.12 -3.90
C THR A 203 28.90 0.17 -4.19
N PHE A 204 29.55 0.21 -5.33
CA PHE A 204 30.10 1.40 -5.96
C PHE A 204 29.08 1.91 -6.98
N GLY A 205 28.41 3.03 -6.68
CA GLY A 205 27.46 3.67 -7.57
C GLY A 205 28.10 4.71 -8.47
N ASP A 206 27.33 5.30 -9.38
CA ASP A 206 27.85 6.26 -10.38
C ASP A 206 28.46 7.50 -9.73
N SER A 207 27.95 7.93 -8.58
CA SER A 207 28.42 9.16 -7.90
C SER A 207 28.71 8.96 -6.42
N ALA A 208 28.45 7.76 -5.85
CA ALA A 208 28.55 7.48 -4.44
C ALA A 208 29.09 6.08 -4.17
N VAL A 209 29.74 5.94 -3.02
CA VAL A 209 30.05 4.66 -2.39
C VAL A 209 28.93 4.36 -1.39
N ASN A 210 28.24 3.23 -1.55
CA ASN A 210 27.09 2.90 -0.71
C ASN A 210 27.51 2.02 0.46
N VAL A 211 27.20 2.47 1.66
CA VAL A 211 27.38 1.74 2.92
C VAL A 211 26.04 1.37 3.51
N ARG A 212 25.97 0.20 4.14
CA ARG A 212 24.72 -0.33 4.68
C ARG A 212 24.82 -0.63 6.15
N SER A 213 23.78 -0.24 6.87
CA SER A 213 23.53 -0.66 8.25
C SER A 213 22.06 -1.08 8.43
N ARG A 214 21.79 -1.75 9.55
CA ARG A 214 20.44 -2.24 9.86
C ARG A 214 20.16 -2.08 11.36
N ILE A 215 18.96 -1.60 11.68
CA ILE A 215 18.46 -1.45 13.04
C ILE A 215 17.27 -2.40 13.20
N LYS A 216 17.30 -3.27 14.23
CA LYS A 216 16.19 -4.15 14.58
C LYS A 216 15.21 -3.43 15.50
N CYS A 217 13.96 -3.42 15.12
CA CYS A 217 12.92 -2.63 15.77
C CYS A 217 11.73 -3.51 16.19
N ALA A 218 10.98 -3.05 17.17
CA ALA A 218 9.68 -3.59 17.50
C ALA A 218 8.73 -3.54 16.27
N PRO A 219 7.73 -4.42 16.19
CA PRO A 219 6.83 -4.52 15.05
C PRO A 219 6.22 -3.17 14.66
N GLY A 220 6.33 -2.80 13.40
CA GLY A 220 5.77 -1.55 12.86
C GLY A 220 6.54 -0.27 13.17
N LYS A 221 7.54 -0.33 14.04
CA LYS A 221 8.32 0.85 14.46
C LYS A 221 9.47 1.21 13.53
N GLN A 222 9.86 0.29 12.64
CA GLN A 222 10.96 0.48 11.68
C GLN A 222 10.80 1.73 10.80
N PHE A 223 9.57 2.14 10.49
CA PHE A 223 9.32 3.33 9.68
C PHE A 223 9.57 4.64 10.45
N ALA A 224 9.14 4.72 11.71
CA ALA A 224 9.35 5.89 12.55
C ALA A 224 10.82 6.02 12.94
N ILE A 225 11.42 4.92 13.40
CA ILE A 225 12.84 4.82 13.76
C ILE A 225 13.73 5.20 12.56
N GLY A 226 13.39 4.69 11.35
CA GLY A 226 14.15 5.03 10.15
C GLY A 226 14.13 6.50 9.81
N ARG A 227 12.99 7.18 9.93
CA ARG A 227 12.90 8.64 9.70
C ARG A 227 13.70 9.43 10.74
N ALA A 228 13.59 9.06 12.02
CA ALA A 228 14.35 9.69 13.09
C ALA A 228 15.86 9.50 12.91
N TYR A 229 16.29 8.26 12.63
CA TYR A 229 17.68 7.95 12.35
C TYR A 229 18.25 8.75 11.18
N ASN A 230 17.52 8.83 10.05
CA ASN A 230 17.96 9.60 8.88
C ASN A 230 18.14 11.08 9.19
N ALA A 231 17.25 11.67 10.00
CA ALA A 231 17.36 13.07 10.41
C ALA A 231 18.60 13.32 11.27
N ILE A 232 18.88 12.42 12.23
CA ILE A 232 20.07 12.49 13.08
C ILE A 232 21.33 12.29 12.24
N LEU A 233 21.33 11.25 11.40
CA LEU A 233 22.47 10.90 10.55
C LEU A 233 22.86 12.05 9.62
N LYS A 234 21.87 12.69 8.97
CA LYS A 234 22.13 13.87 8.14
C LYS A 234 22.85 14.98 8.91
N ARG A 235 22.39 15.26 10.13
CA ARG A 235 23.01 16.29 10.99
C ARG A 235 24.43 15.93 11.42
N VAL A 236 24.64 14.64 11.76
CA VAL A 236 25.98 14.14 12.18
C VAL A 236 26.95 14.20 11.00
N PHE A 237 26.52 13.82 9.80
CA PHE A 237 27.35 13.90 8.60
C PHE A 237 27.72 15.36 8.27
N ASP A 238 26.75 16.29 8.32
CA ASP A 238 27.01 17.72 8.10
C ASP A 238 28.02 18.28 9.13
N ALA A 239 27.87 17.90 10.41
CA ALA A 239 28.76 18.36 11.47
C ALA A 239 30.19 17.83 11.32
N ARG A 240 30.39 16.66 10.69
CA ARG A 240 31.69 16.06 10.42
C ARG A 240 32.27 16.40 9.05
N GLY A 241 31.49 17.08 8.20
CA GLY A 241 31.89 17.39 6.84
C GLY A 241 31.88 16.19 5.91
N ILE A 242 31.20 15.08 6.28
CA ILE A 242 31.04 13.90 5.43
C ILE A 242 30.04 14.23 4.33
N GLU A 243 30.48 14.18 3.07
CA GLU A 243 29.66 14.58 1.94
C GLU A 243 28.73 13.46 1.49
N ILE A 244 27.43 13.80 1.40
CA ILE A 244 26.45 13.04 0.63
C ILE A 244 26.48 13.62 -0.80
N PRO A 245 27.01 12.88 -1.78
CA PRO A 245 27.33 13.47 -3.08
C PRO A 245 26.10 13.77 -3.90
N PHE A 246 26.14 14.89 -4.60
CA PHE A 246 25.22 15.13 -5.71
C PHE A 246 25.58 14.26 -6.91
N PRO A 247 24.67 14.07 -7.89
CA PRO A 247 25.02 13.40 -9.13
C PRO A 247 26.22 14.08 -9.81
N HIS A 248 27.30 13.33 -10.04
CA HIS A 248 28.50 13.81 -10.71
C HIS A 248 28.54 13.29 -12.15
N GLN A 249 29.04 14.14 -13.06
CA GLN A 249 29.32 13.75 -14.43
C GLN A 249 30.72 14.20 -14.80
N THR A 250 31.50 13.28 -15.37
CA THR A 250 32.79 13.62 -15.97
C THR A 250 32.57 13.91 -17.44
N ILE A 251 32.88 15.14 -17.85
CA ILE A 251 32.77 15.54 -19.25
C ILE A 251 34.15 15.40 -19.88
N TYR A 252 34.24 14.51 -20.85
CA TYR A 252 35.46 14.36 -21.65
C TYR A 252 35.28 15.08 -23.00
N PHE A 253 36.11 16.08 -23.25
CA PHE A 253 36.16 16.75 -24.55
C PHE A 253 37.10 15.96 -25.45
N GLY A 254 36.53 15.09 -26.29
CA GLY A 254 37.29 14.27 -27.23
C GLY A 254 38.08 15.12 -28.23
N GLU A 255 39.21 14.58 -28.72
CA GLU A 255 39.99 15.19 -29.80
C GLU A 255 39.39 14.82 -31.16
N ASP A 256 39.44 15.76 -32.10
CA ASP A 256 39.08 15.52 -33.49
C ASP A 256 40.17 14.67 -34.20
N LYS A 257 39.98 14.34 -35.49
CA LYS A 257 40.97 13.58 -36.28
C LYS A 257 42.32 14.27 -36.41
N ASN A 258 42.43 15.56 -36.08
CA ASN A 258 43.62 16.39 -36.16
C ASN A 258 44.24 16.60 -34.76
N GLY A 259 43.75 15.95 -33.71
CA GLY A 259 44.22 16.10 -32.35
C GLY A 259 43.78 17.40 -31.66
N GLN A 260 42.73 18.05 -32.16
CA GLN A 260 42.22 19.28 -31.57
C GLN A 260 40.97 18.97 -30.72
N SER A 261 40.99 19.41 -29.46
CA SER A 261 39.81 19.37 -28.57
C SER A 261 38.95 20.63 -28.76
N PRO A 262 37.61 20.48 -28.77
CA PRO A 262 36.74 21.67 -28.82
C PRO A 262 36.97 22.57 -27.60
N VAL A 263 37.06 23.89 -27.82
CA VAL A 263 37.24 24.86 -26.74
C VAL A 263 35.96 25.01 -25.97
N GLY A 264 35.92 24.47 -24.74
CA GLY A 264 34.82 24.68 -23.79
C GLY A 264 34.87 26.11 -23.23
N ARG A 265 33.90 26.95 -23.54
CA ARG A 265 33.76 28.28 -22.93
C ARG A 265 32.91 28.11 -21.65
N ILE A 266 33.52 28.16 -20.48
CA ILE A 266 32.83 28.17 -19.19
C ILE A 266 32.73 29.61 -18.72
N ALA A 267 31.53 30.19 -18.64
CA ALA A 267 31.30 31.48 -18.02
C ALA A 267 31.02 31.26 -16.51
N LEU A 268 31.98 31.59 -15.66
CA LEU A 268 31.79 31.63 -14.22
C LEU A 268 31.28 33.05 -13.87
N SER A 269 29.97 33.20 -13.58
CA SER A 269 29.45 34.42 -12.96
C SER A 269 29.64 34.32 -11.46
N HIS A 270 30.67 34.99 -10.93
CA HIS A 270 30.88 35.17 -9.50
C HIS A 270 30.21 36.50 -9.11
N GLU A 271 29.05 36.44 -8.47
CA GLU A 271 28.52 37.61 -7.77
C GLU A 271 29.40 37.86 -6.55
N ILE A 272 30.35 38.78 -6.69
CA ILE A 272 31.07 39.35 -5.54
C ILE A 272 30.06 40.25 -4.84
N LYS A 273 29.44 39.81 -3.75
CA LYS A 273 28.85 40.72 -2.79
C LYS A 273 29.98 41.58 -2.21
N SER A 274 30.21 42.73 -2.78
CA SER A 274 31.04 43.77 -2.17
C SER A 274 30.35 44.17 -0.87
N SER A 275 30.96 43.81 0.27
CA SER A 275 30.68 44.43 1.54
C SER A 275 31.08 45.90 1.43
N VAL A 276 30.12 46.77 1.20
CA VAL A 276 30.30 48.22 1.36
C VAL A 276 30.41 48.44 2.85
N THR A 277 31.61 48.75 3.29
CA THR A 277 31.90 49.36 4.59
C THR A 277 31.34 50.79 4.51
N GLU A 278 30.23 51.06 5.15
CA GLU A 278 29.77 52.40 5.41
C GLU A 278 30.77 53.09 6.37
N GLN A 279 31.56 53.99 5.85
CA GLN A 279 32.12 55.09 6.62
C GLN A 279 31.13 56.23 6.62
N GLU A 280 30.66 56.52 7.85
CA GLU A 280 29.90 57.75 8.13
C GLU A 280 30.72 58.97 7.72
N ASP A 281 30.14 59.85 6.90
CA ASP A 281 30.50 61.25 6.89
C ASP A 281 29.20 62.08 6.86
N GLU A 282 28.98 62.78 8.00
CA GLU A 282 27.95 63.79 8.18
C GLU A 282 28.19 64.94 7.23
N THR A 283 27.15 65.38 6.50
CA THR A 283 26.79 66.83 6.38
C THR A 283 25.49 66.99 5.63
N GLU A 284 24.56 67.63 6.31
CA GLU A 284 23.47 68.51 5.88
C GLU A 284 23.17 68.70 4.39
N ASP A 285 21.92 68.47 3.95
CA ASP A 285 20.99 69.57 3.66
C ASP A 285 19.60 69.09 3.23
N LYS A 286 18.67 69.89 3.61
CA LYS A 286 17.23 69.84 3.51
C LYS A 286 16.65 69.82 2.10
N GLU A 287 15.42 69.32 2.11
CA GLU A 287 14.24 69.79 1.36
C GLU A 287 13.82 69.07 0.06
N THR A 288 12.59 68.60 0.15
CA THR A 288 11.46 68.67 -0.82
C THR A 288 11.32 67.56 -1.85
N SER A 289 10.38 66.71 -1.67
CA SER A 289 9.06 66.63 -2.36
C SER A 289 8.47 65.21 -2.27
N LYS A 290 7.49 65.08 -1.54
CA LYS A 290 6.05 64.72 -1.77
C LYS A 290 5.71 64.20 -3.19
N ASN A 291 4.98 63.05 -3.09
CA ASN A 291 4.02 62.52 -4.07
C ASN A 291 4.52 61.58 -5.16
N MET A 292 4.21 60.32 -5.03
CA MET A 292 3.14 59.70 -5.81
C MET A 292 3.02 58.21 -5.51
N ILE A 293 2.01 57.92 -4.67
CA ILE A 293 1.43 56.59 -4.57
C ILE A 293 0.61 56.37 -5.87
N LYS A 294 0.93 55.38 -6.66
CA LYS A 294 0.01 54.86 -7.66
C LYS A 294 -0.34 53.46 -7.32
N GLU A 295 -1.58 53.31 -6.93
CA GLU A 295 -2.29 52.05 -6.77
C GLU A 295 -2.28 51.24 -8.07
N GLY A 296 -1.87 49.97 -7.99
CA GLY A 296 -2.07 48.98 -9.04
C GLY A 296 -3.40 48.25 -8.85
N PRO A 297 -4.05 47.79 -9.91
CA PRO A 297 -5.43 47.31 -9.85
C PRO A 297 -5.55 45.93 -9.25
N LYS A 298 -6.60 45.75 -8.39
CA LYS A 298 -7.05 44.49 -7.79
C LYS A 298 -7.59 43.56 -8.88
N PRO A 299 -7.34 42.24 -8.81
CA PRO A 299 -8.02 41.27 -9.66
C PRO A 299 -9.47 41.08 -9.23
N LYS A 300 -10.38 41.13 -10.18
CA LYS A 300 -11.81 40.84 -10.03
C LYS A 300 -12.01 39.33 -9.86
N LEU A 301 -12.69 38.93 -8.79
CA LEU A 301 -13.35 37.63 -8.68
C LEU A 301 -14.52 37.64 -9.66
N SER A 302 -14.57 36.65 -10.55
CA SER A 302 -15.75 36.33 -11.32
C SER A 302 -16.51 35.20 -10.60
N ASP A 303 -17.67 35.57 -10.05
CA ASP A 303 -18.73 34.64 -9.67
C ASP A 303 -19.36 34.12 -10.96
N ASP A 304 -19.20 32.81 -11.24
CA ASP A 304 -20.12 32.10 -12.12
C ASP A 304 -20.30 30.67 -11.59
N VAL A 305 -21.39 30.52 -10.87
CA VAL A 305 -22.03 29.24 -10.55
C VAL A 305 -23.11 29.02 -11.62
N PRO A 306 -23.13 27.93 -12.36
CA PRO A 306 -24.35 27.49 -13.03
C PRO A 306 -25.08 26.49 -12.14
N GLY A 307 -26.34 26.83 -11.93
CA GLY A 307 -27.32 26.10 -11.16
C GLY A 307 -27.81 24.81 -11.80
N GLU A 308 -28.51 24.12 -10.99
CA GLU A 308 -29.30 22.93 -11.16
C GLU A 308 -30.13 22.90 -12.43
N GLY A 309 -30.21 21.70 -13.00
CA GLY A 309 -31.16 21.31 -14.07
C GLY A 309 -31.47 19.83 -14.00
N SER A 310 -32.58 19.55 -13.35
CA SER A 310 -33.35 18.32 -13.33
C SER A 310 -33.52 17.62 -14.69
N THR A 311 -33.28 16.33 -14.78
CA THR A 311 -34.27 15.28 -15.15
C THR A 311 -33.70 13.91 -14.79
#